data_07f062715109ae21c45fb8634852509e
#
_entry.id   07f062715109ae21c45fb8634852509e
#
_cell.length_a   1.000
_cell.length_b   1.000
_cell.length_c   1.000
_cell.angle_alpha   90.00
_cell.angle_beta   90.00
_cell.angle_gamma   90.00
#
_symmetry.space_group_name_H-M   'P 1'
#
loop_
_entity.id
_entity.type
_entity.pdbx_description
1 polymer ?
#
loop_
_entity_poly.entity_id
_entity_poly.type
_entity_poly.pdbx_seq_one_letter_code
_entity_poly.pdbx_strand_id
1 'polypeptide(L)'
;MNIVITGCSKGIGLELVKIWSKNHMVYGISRNREKLESLRASLSNPANFKFLSKDIVNLNQHDIKDFIKDNKVDILVNNAGHLINKPFSEIKYDDYRELMDVNFWGAFNLSQLLVKKLSNAKGQIINISSMGGVNYTSKFPGLSLYSSSKAALSVFTECLSVELQS
;
A
#
# COMPACT_ATOMS: atom_id res chain seq x y z
N MET A 1 -8.99 -1.30 -16.41
CA MET A 1 -8.77 -1.89 -15.09
C MET A 1 -9.02 -0.84 -14.01
N ASN A 2 -9.45 -1.29 -12.84
CA ASN A 2 -9.57 -0.51 -11.61
C ASN A 2 -8.38 -0.87 -10.70
N ILE A 3 -7.48 0.08 -10.45
CA ILE A 3 -6.22 -0.14 -9.75
C ILE A 3 -6.20 0.70 -8.48
N VAL A 4 -5.93 0.08 -7.33
CA VAL A 4 -5.79 0.79 -6.05
C VAL A 4 -4.32 0.86 -5.68
N ILE A 5 -3.82 2.05 -5.32
CA ILE A 5 -2.42 2.28 -4.96
C ILE A 5 -2.33 3.06 -3.66
N THR A 6 -1.62 2.52 -2.67
CA THR A 6 -1.34 3.23 -1.41
C THR A 6 0.02 3.92 -1.46
N GLY A 7 0.19 5.02 -0.72
CA GLY A 7 1.45 5.77 -0.66
C GLY A 7 1.82 6.44 -1.99
N CYS A 8 0.84 6.91 -2.74
CA CYS A 8 1.00 7.40 -4.11
C CYS A 8 1.40 8.89 -4.22
N SER A 9 1.71 9.57 -3.13
CA SER A 9 2.09 10.99 -3.15
C SER A 9 3.58 11.24 -3.43
N LYS A 10 4.40 10.19 -3.52
CA LYS A 10 5.85 10.24 -3.82
C LYS A 10 6.39 8.88 -4.25
N GLY A 11 7.62 8.86 -4.77
CA GLY A 11 8.37 7.63 -5.07
C GLY A 11 7.65 6.68 -6.03
N ILE A 12 7.76 5.39 -5.79
CA ILE A 12 7.22 4.32 -6.66
C ILE A 12 5.72 4.50 -6.88
N GLY A 13 4.94 4.75 -5.84
CA GLY A 13 3.49 4.89 -5.95
C GLY A 13 3.06 6.06 -6.83
N LEU A 14 3.79 7.19 -6.78
CA LEU A 14 3.54 8.35 -7.65
C LEU A 14 3.79 8.00 -9.12
N GLU A 15 4.90 7.34 -9.42
CA GLU A 15 5.24 6.96 -10.80
C GLU A 15 4.26 5.92 -11.37
N LEU A 16 3.80 4.97 -10.55
CA LEU A 16 2.75 4.03 -10.94
C LEU A 16 1.43 4.75 -11.29
N VAL A 17 1.03 5.76 -10.51
CA VAL A 17 -0.15 6.57 -10.85
C VAL A 17 0.02 7.26 -12.20
N LYS A 18 1.16 7.91 -12.46
CA LYS A 18 1.43 8.59 -13.73
C LYS A 18 1.36 7.64 -14.95
N ILE A 19 1.88 6.42 -14.78
CA ILE A 19 1.91 5.43 -15.85
C ILE A 19 0.51 4.87 -16.10
N TRP A 20 -0.17 4.41 -15.05
CA TRP A 20 -1.41 3.65 -15.22
C TRP A 20 -2.65 4.53 -15.43
N SER A 21 -2.67 5.77 -14.92
CA SER A 21 -3.79 6.69 -15.16
C SER A 21 -3.94 7.11 -16.63
N LYS A 22 -2.96 6.84 -17.48
CA LYS A 22 -3.09 7.09 -18.92
C LYS A 22 -4.26 6.29 -19.53
N ASN A 23 -4.43 5.03 -19.11
CA ASN A 23 -5.37 4.10 -19.73
C ASN A 23 -6.29 3.37 -18.73
N HIS A 24 -6.11 3.57 -17.42
CA HIS A 24 -6.81 2.82 -16.38
C HIS A 24 -7.33 3.74 -15.29
N MET A 25 -8.43 3.37 -14.64
CA MET A 25 -8.92 4.06 -13.45
C MET A 25 -8.01 3.72 -12.26
N VAL A 26 -7.39 4.73 -11.67
CA VAL A 26 -6.51 4.59 -10.52
C VAL A 26 -7.12 5.26 -9.29
N TYR A 27 -7.20 4.52 -8.21
CA TYR A 27 -7.65 4.97 -6.89
C TYR A 27 -6.44 5.10 -5.97
N GLY A 28 -5.98 6.34 -5.74
CA GLY A 28 -4.82 6.62 -4.90
C GLY A 28 -5.22 6.88 -3.44
N ILE A 29 -4.50 6.29 -2.49
CA ILE A 29 -4.68 6.54 -1.06
C ILE A 29 -3.38 7.05 -0.47
N SER A 30 -3.40 8.25 0.12
CA SER A 30 -2.23 8.84 0.79
C SER A 30 -2.68 9.96 1.74
N ARG A 31 -1.85 10.34 2.71
CA ARG A 31 -2.23 11.32 3.75
C ARG A 31 -2.26 12.77 3.27
N ASN A 32 -1.35 13.16 2.38
CA ASN A 32 -1.17 14.55 1.98
C ASN A 32 -2.07 14.92 0.80
N ARG A 33 -3.15 15.65 1.09
CA ARG A 33 -4.15 16.08 0.11
C ARG A 33 -3.57 16.98 -0.97
N GLU A 34 -2.76 17.96 -0.61
CA GLU A 34 -2.17 18.92 -1.55
C GLU A 34 -1.30 18.22 -2.60
N LYS A 35 -0.48 17.24 -2.17
CA LYS A 35 0.33 16.44 -3.10
C LYS A 35 -0.53 15.59 -4.02
N LEU A 36 -1.67 15.06 -3.55
CA LEU A 36 -2.58 14.29 -4.38
C LEU A 36 -3.31 15.18 -5.41
N GLU A 37 -3.70 16.38 -5.03
CA GLU A 37 -4.28 17.39 -5.93
C GLU A 37 -3.28 17.83 -6.99
N SER A 38 -2.05 18.13 -6.59
CA SER A 38 -0.95 18.48 -7.50
C SER A 38 -0.62 17.32 -8.45
N LEU A 39 -0.57 16.10 -7.95
CA LEU A 39 -0.39 14.91 -8.79
C LEU A 39 -1.51 14.82 -9.83
N ARG A 40 -2.78 14.91 -9.41
CA ARG A 40 -3.91 14.86 -10.33
C ARG A 40 -3.85 15.92 -11.42
N ALA A 41 -3.48 17.15 -11.06
CA ALA A 41 -3.34 18.25 -12.02
C ALA A 41 -2.20 18.02 -13.03
N SER A 42 -1.17 17.26 -12.67
CA SER A 42 -0.01 16.95 -13.53
C SER A 42 -0.21 15.77 -14.48
N LEU A 43 -1.32 15.01 -14.34
CA LEU A 43 -1.56 13.82 -15.14
C LEU A 43 -2.06 14.18 -16.55
N SER A 44 -1.66 13.39 -17.54
CA SER A 44 -2.18 13.50 -18.90
C SER A 44 -3.68 13.17 -19.02
N ASN A 45 -4.19 12.35 -18.11
CA ASN A 45 -5.61 12.02 -18.01
C ASN A 45 -6.09 12.10 -16.55
N PRO A 46 -6.37 13.31 -16.02
CA PRO A 46 -6.78 13.51 -14.63
C PRO A 46 -8.11 12.84 -14.26
N ALA A 47 -8.97 12.57 -15.24
CA ALA A 47 -10.26 11.91 -15.02
C ALA A 47 -10.11 10.45 -14.58
N ASN A 48 -9.00 9.82 -14.95
CA ASN A 48 -8.67 8.45 -14.58
C ASN A 48 -8.00 8.34 -13.18
N PHE A 49 -7.87 9.43 -12.44
CA PHE A 49 -7.31 9.39 -11.10
C PHE A 49 -8.29 9.97 -10.08
N LYS A 50 -8.72 9.12 -9.18
CA LYS A 50 -9.44 9.48 -7.95
C LYS A 50 -8.53 9.27 -6.76
N PHE A 51 -8.66 10.08 -5.72
CA PHE A 51 -7.86 9.89 -4.53
C PHE A 51 -8.66 10.07 -3.24
N LEU A 52 -8.20 9.39 -2.20
CA LEU A 52 -8.64 9.51 -0.83
C LEU A 52 -7.48 10.01 0.02
N SER A 53 -7.65 11.18 0.64
CA SER A 53 -6.67 11.72 1.59
C SER A 53 -6.97 11.17 2.97
N LYS A 54 -6.35 10.03 3.31
CA LYS A 54 -6.53 9.36 4.61
C LYS A 54 -5.31 8.53 4.97
N ASP A 55 -5.11 8.32 6.27
CA ASP A 55 -4.11 7.38 6.75
C ASP A 55 -4.60 5.95 6.55
N ILE A 56 -3.74 5.11 5.95
CA ILE A 56 -4.06 3.72 5.63
C ILE A 56 -4.34 2.88 6.89
N VAL A 57 -3.77 3.27 8.02
CA VAL A 57 -3.97 2.60 9.32
C VAL A 57 -5.41 2.72 9.81
N ASN A 58 -6.08 3.81 9.45
CA ASN A 58 -7.42 4.16 9.92
C ASN A 58 -8.52 3.93 8.86
N LEU A 59 -8.24 3.15 7.82
CA LEU A 59 -9.24 2.82 6.80
C LEU A 59 -10.28 1.83 7.35
N ASN A 60 -11.52 2.05 6.97
CA ASN A 60 -12.63 1.17 7.30
C ASN A 60 -13.53 0.88 6.09
N GLN A 61 -14.51 0.01 6.25
CA GLN A 61 -15.39 -0.42 5.18
C GLN A 61 -16.22 0.72 4.57
N HIS A 62 -16.60 1.73 5.36
CA HIS A 62 -17.35 2.88 4.87
C HIS A 62 -16.51 3.73 3.93
N ASP A 63 -15.25 4.01 4.30
CA ASP A 63 -14.32 4.74 3.44
C ASP A 63 -14.17 4.08 2.06
N ILE A 64 -14.00 2.76 2.06
CA ILE A 64 -13.80 2.00 0.82
C ILE A 64 -15.07 1.97 -0.02
N LYS A 65 -16.23 1.79 0.59
CA LYS A 65 -17.52 1.77 -0.11
C LYS A 65 -17.81 3.10 -0.80
N ASP A 66 -17.54 4.21 -0.15
CA ASP A 66 -17.79 5.55 -0.68
C ASP A 66 -16.78 5.94 -1.76
N PHE A 67 -15.53 5.52 -1.57
CA PHE A 67 -14.43 5.86 -2.46
C PHE A 67 -14.39 5.01 -3.75
N ILE A 68 -14.56 3.68 -3.61
CA ILE A 68 -14.50 2.73 -4.72
C ILE A 68 -15.90 2.15 -4.92
N LYS A 69 -16.71 2.82 -5.73
CA LYS A 69 -18.11 2.42 -5.98
C LYS A 69 -18.22 1.17 -6.86
N ASP A 70 -17.21 0.91 -7.70
CA ASP A 70 -17.16 -0.28 -8.53
C ASP A 70 -17.07 -1.56 -7.69
N ASN A 71 -17.72 -2.63 -8.16
CA ASN A 71 -17.68 -3.93 -7.50
C ASN A 71 -16.41 -4.74 -7.82
N LYS A 72 -15.50 -4.19 -8.65
CA LYS A 72 -14.29 -4.87 -9.11
C LYS A 72 -13.07 -4.00 -8.86
N VAL A 73 -12.02 -4.63 -8.35
CA VAL A 73 -10.66 -4.10 -8.28
C VAL A 73 -9.74 -5.12 -8.93
N ASP A 74 -9.09 -4.72 -10.00
CA ASP A 74 -8.21 -5.61 -10.77
C ASP A 74 -6.84 -5.75 -10.13
N ILE A 75 -6.30 -4.65 -9.55
CA ILE A 75 -4.99 -4.66 -8.90
C ILE A 75 -5.05 -3.80 -7.63
N LEU A 76 -4.56 -4.37 -6.52
CA LEU A 76 -4.23 -3.64 -5.31
C LEU A 76 -2.70 -3.57 -5.17
N VAL A 77 -2.14 -2.36 -5.09
CA VAL A 77 -0.71 -2.14 -4.79
C VAL A 77 -0.56 -1.55 -3.39
N ASN A 78 -0.16 -2.38 -2.44
CA ASN A 78 0.24 -1.97 -1.11
C ASN A 78 1.68 -1.45 -1.17
N ASN A 79 1.82 -0.15 -1.47
CA ASN A 79 3.11 0.53 -1.60
C ASN A 79 3.38 1.49 -0.44
N ALA A 80 2.37 1.91 0.33
CA ALA A 80 2.59 2.75 1.50
C ALA A 80 3.58 2.10 2.45
N GLY A 81 4.54 2.88 2.92
CA GLY A 81 5.56 2.41 3.84
C GLY A 81 6.25 3.56 4.54
N HIS A 82 6.72 3.26 5.75
CA HIS A 82 7.50 4.13 6.60
C HIS A 82 8.83 3.46 6.94
N LEU A 83 9.89 4.23 7.08
CA LEU A 83 11.21 3.75 7.45
C LEU A 83 11.66 4.51 8.70
N ILE A 84 12.00 3.75 9.74
CA ILE A 84 12.71 4.26 10.91
C ILE A 84 14.11 3.66 10.88
N ASN A 85 15.13 4.51 10.80
CA ASN A 85 16.53 4.12 10.94
C ASN A 85 17.01 4.53 12.33
N LYS A 86 17.19 3.55 13.21
CA LYS A 86 17.48 3.78 14.62
C LYS A 86 18.24 2.59 15.21
N PRO A 87 19.30 2.80 16.02
CA PRO A 87 19.98 1.72 16.70
C PRO A 87 19.00 0.82 17.48
N PHE A 88 19.23 -0.48 17.47
CA PHE A 88 18.35 -1.44 18.12
C PHE A 88 18.10 -1.10 19.60
N SER A 89 19.15 -0.67 20.31
CA SER A 89 19.08 -0.29 21.74
C SER A 89 18.21 0.94 22.03
N GLU A 90 17.89 1.74 21.01
CA GLU A 90 17.12 2.98 21.14
C GLU A 90 15.69 2.87 20.63
N ILE A 91 15.32 1.72 20.04
CA ILE A 91 13.96 1.49 19.54
C ILE A 91 12.99 1.43 20.73
N LYS A 92 11.93 2.23 20.64
CA LYS A 92 10.84 2.28 21.62
C LYS A 92 9.59 1.58 21.06
N TYR A 93 8.66 1.27 21.95
CA TYR A 93 7.39 0.66 21.58
C TYR A 93 6.57 1.52 20.59
N ASP A 94 6.63 2.84 20.71
CA ASP A 94 5.96 3.74 19.76
C ASP A 94 6.58 3.67 18.37
N ASP A 95 7.92 3.55 18.25
CA ASP A 95 8.59 3.32 16.96
C ASP A 95 8.09 2.02 16.30
N TYR A 96 7.95 0.95 17.12
CA TYR A 96 7.41 -0.33 16.67
C TYR A 96 5.98 -0.20 16.18
N ARG A 97 5.10 0.40 16.97
CA ARG A 97 3.69 0.60 16.60
C ARG A 97 3.57 1.38 15.31
N GLU A 98 4.17 2.57 15.25
CA GLU A 98 4.10 3.43 14.07
C GLU A 98 4.52 2.69 12.80
N LEU A 99 5.63 1.97 12.88
CA LEU A 99 6.19 1.30 11.71
C LEU A 99 5.38 0.07 11.30
N MET A 100 4.98 -0.79 12.25
CA MET A 100 4.18 -1.98 11.97
C MET A 100 2.77 -1.62 11.51
N ASP A 101 2.17 -0.59 12.09
CA ASP A 101 0.84 -0.11 11.69
C ASP A 101 0.84 0.32 10.21
N VAL A 102 1.87 1.04 9.76
CA VAL A 102 1.96 1.48 8.36
C VAL A 102 2.39 0.35 7.43
N ASN A 103 3.48 -0.37 7.77
CA ASN A 103 4.13 -1.29 6.84
C ASN A 103 3.45 -2.66 6.74
N PHE A 104 2.72 -3.05 7.78
CA PHE A 104 2.06 -4.35 7.83
C PHE A 104 0.54 -4.22 7.98
N TRP A 105 0.06 -3.62 9.09
CA TRP A 105 -1.38 -3.55 9.36
C TRP A 105 -2.16 -2.83 8.27
N GLY A 106 -1.66 -1.70 7.77
CA GLY A 106 -2.32 -0.95 6.70
C GLY A 106 -2.52 -1.77 5.42
N ALA A 107 -1.50 -2.56 5.03
CA ALA A 107 -1.59 -3.45 3.87
C ALA A 107 -2.55 -4.64 4.15
N PHE A 108 -2.47 -5.24 5.33
CA PHE A 108 -3.35 -6.32 5.78
C PHE A 108 -4.81 -5.87 5.77
N ASN A 109 -5.13 -4.79 6.47
CA ASN A 109 -6.48 -4.25 6.60
C ASN A 109 -7.08 -3.88 5.23
N LEU A 110 -6.35 -3.17 4.39
CA LEU A 110 -6.84 -2.79 3.07
C LEU A 110 -7.07 -4.00 2.16
N SER A 111 -6.20 -5.00 2.21
CA SER A 111 -6.39 -6.27 1.48
C SER A 111 -7.69 -6.97 1.92
N GLN A 112 -7.96 -7.01 3.22
CA GLN A 112 -9.19 -7.57 3.79
C GLN A 112 -10.44 -6.77 3.38
N LEU A 113 -10.36 -5.43 3.42
CA LEU A 113 -11.47 -4.55 3.01
C LEU A 113 -11.81 -4.70 1.52
N LEU A 114 -10.83 -5.04 0.67
CA LEU A 114 -10.98 -5.15 -0.78
C LEU A 114 -11.16 -6.59 -1.28
N VAL A 115 -11.04 -7.62 -0.43
CA VAL A 115 -10.99 -9.03 -0.84
C VAL A 115 -12.15 -9.41 -1.76
N LYS A 116 -13.38 -9.00 -1.45
CA LYS A 116 -14.55 -9.29 -2.30
C LYS A 116 -14.48 -8.62 -3.69
N LYS A 117 -13.99 -7.38 -3.75
CA LYS A 117 -13.83 -6.64 -5.01
C LYS A 117 -12.71 -7.22 -5.87
N LEU A 118 -11.63 -7.68 -5.25
CA LEU A 118 -10.53 -8.40 -5.89
C LEU A 118 -11.01 -9.76 -6.44
N SER A 119 -11.71 -10.54 -5.62
CA SER A 119 -12.27 -11.82 -6.04
C SER A 119 -13.22 -11.66 -7.23
N ASN A 120 -14.11 -10.66 -7.23
CA ASN A 120 -15.03 -10.38 -8.33
C ASN A 120 -14.33 -10.05 -9.66
N ALA A 121 -13.09 -9.57 -9.60
CA ALA A 121 -12.27 -9.24 -10.78
C ALA A 121 -11.31 -10.37 -11.16
N LYS A 122 -11.14 -11.40 -10.33
CA LYS A 122 -9.96 -12.30 -10.35
C LYS A 122 -8.67 -11.49 -10.29
N GLY A 123 -8.66 -10.49 -9.44
CA GLY A 123 -7.62 -9.47 -9.36
C GLY A 123 -6.38 -9.95 -8.63
N GLN A 124 -5.40 -9.06 -8.50
CA GLN A 124 -4.10 -9.34 -7.89
C GLN A 124 -3.79 -8.38 -6.74
N ILE A 125 -3.09 -8.89 -5.73
CA ILE A 125 -2.51 -8.08 -4.65
C ILE A 125 -0.99 -8.04 -4.85
N ILE A 126 -0.43 -6.84 -4.92
CA ILE A 126 1.00 -6.59 -5.04
C ILE A 126 1.46 -5.85 -3.78
N ASN A 127 2.31 -6.50 -3.00
CA ASN A 127 2.88 -5.93 -1.78
C ASN A 127 4.32 -5.47 -2.04
N ILE A 128 4.61 -4.17 -1.88
CA ILE A 128 5.96 -3.63 -2.05
C ILE A 128 6.77 -3.90 -0.79
N SER A 129 7.59 -4.94 -0.83
CA SER A 129 8.50 -5.32 0.24
C SER A 129 9.87 -4.60 0.12
N SER A 130 10.91 -5.19 0.64
CA SER A 130 12.27 -4.68 0.61
C SER A 130 13.27 -5.84 0.63
N MET A 131 14.44 -5.65 0.07
CA MET A 131 15.56 -6.62 0.20
C MET A 131 15.90 -6.89 1.66
N GLY A 132 15.75 -5.88 2.54
CA GLY A 132 15.92 -6.08 3.99
C GLY A 132 14.97 -7.10 4.61
N GLY A 133 13.78 -7.31 4.02
CA GLY A 133 12.79 -8.32 4.46
C GLY A 133 13.05 -9.73 3.92
N VAL A 134 13.98 -9.92 3.00
CA VAL A 134 14.28 -11.24 2.41
C VAL A 134 15.37 -11.95 3.23
N ASN A 135 15.19 -13.24 3.51
CA ASN A 135 16.20 -14.05 4.18
C ASN A 135 17.50 -14.13 3.37
N TYR A 136 18.62 -14.29 4.08
CA TYR A 136 19.97 -14.44 3.50
C TYR A 136 20.48 -13.23 2.69
N THR A 137 19.79 -12.09 2.71
CA THR A 137 20.32 -10.84 2.17
C THR A 137 21.08 -10.04 3.21
N SER A 138 21.98 -9.16 2.77
CA SER A 138 22.72 -8.25 3.67
C SER A 138 21.74 -7.39 4.49
N LYS A 139 21.99 -7.28 5.78
CA LYS A 139 21.24 -6.44 6.70
C LYS A 139 22.06 -5.21 7.06
N PHE A 140 21.39 -4.10 7.31
CA PHE A 140 22.03 -2.83 7.61
C PHE A 140 21.75 -2.40 9.06
N PRO A 141 22.74 -1.81 9.75
CA PRO A 141 22.54 -1.25 11.09
C PRO A 141 21.37 -0.24 11.10
N GLY A 142 20.63 -0.22 12.19
CA GLY A 142 19.50 0.70 12.36
C GLY A 142 18.20 0.29 11.65
N LEU A 143 18.20 -0.76 10.83
CA LEU A 143 17.03 -1.20 10.06
C LEU A 143 16.38 -2.50 10.57
N SER A 144 16.70 -2.93 11.77
CA SER A 144 16.16 -4.20 12.33
C SER A 144 14.63 -4.21 12.32
N LEU A 145 13.99 -3.17 12.82
CA LEU A 145 12.54 -3.04 12.88
C LEU A 145 11.91 -2.92 11.47
N TYR A 146 12.50 -2.09 10.62
CA TYR A 146 12.03 -1.94 9.23
C TYR A 146 12.11 -3.26 8.45
N SER A 147 13.26 -3.93 8.52
CA SER A 147 13.46 -5.21 7.84
C SER A 147 12.48 -6.28 8.33
N SER A 148 12.23 -6.33 9.64
CA SER A 148 11.25 -7.24 10.25
C SER A 148 9.83 -6.96 9.75
N SER A 149 9.42 -5.70 9.63
CA SER A 149 8.10 -5.34 9.11
C SER A 149 7.92 -5.76 7.63
N LYS A 150 8.98 -5.65 6.83
CA LYS A 150 8.96 -6.07 5.43
C LYS A 150 9.03 -7.58 5.26
N ALA A 151 9.70 -8.30 6.17
CA ALA A 151 9.64 -9.76 6.23
C ALA A 151 8.21 -10.24 6.58
N ALA A 152 7.57 -9.63 7.57
CA ALA A 152 6.17 -9.93 7.91
C ALA A 152 5.23 -9.73 6.69
N LEU A 153 5.42 -8.65 5.93
CA LEU A 153 4.64 -8.39 4.72
C LEU A 153 4.89 -9.46 3.63
N SER A 154 6.11 -9.96 3.50
CA SER A 154 6.46 -11.01 2.54
C SER A 154 5.77 -12.33 2.92
N VAL A 155 5.87 -12.76 4.18
CA VAL A 155 5.20 -13.99 4.67
C VAL A 155 3.67 -13.86 4.55
N PHE A 156 3.11 -12.71 4.87
CA PHE A 156 1.69 -12.43 4.68
C PHE A 156 1.27 -12.61 3.20
N THR A 157 2.10 -12.17 2.25
CA THR A 157 1.84 -12.34 0.82
C THR A 157 1.78 -13.82 0.43
N GLU A 158 2.69 -14.63 0.95
CA GLU A 158 2.70 -16.09 0.73
C GLU A 158 1.45 -16.75 1.30
N CYS A 159 1.05 -16.39 2.53
CA CYS A 159 -0.19 -16.89 3.15
C CYS A 159 -1.42 -16.54 2.28
N LEU A 160 -1.55 -15.28 1.84
CA LEU A 160 -2.66 -14.86 0.99
C LEU A 160 -2.69 -15.60 -0.35
N SER A 161 -1.51 -15.92 -0.91
CA SER A 161 -1.43 -16.66 -2.18
C SER A 161 -2.04 -18.06 -2.07
N VAL A 162 -2.03 -18.66 -0.90
CA VAL A 162 -2.67 -19.97 -0.63
C VAL A 162 -4.15 -19.79 -0.30
N GLU A 163 -4.50 -18.84 0.57
CA GLU A 163 -5.86 -18.63 1.04
C GLU A 163 -6.82 -18.12 -0.05
N LEU A 164 -6.31 -17.38 -1.04
CA LEU A 164 -7.13 -16.75 -2.08
C LEU A 164 -7.08 -17.50 -3.44
N GLN A 165 -6.50 -18.69 -3.50
CA GLN A 165 -6.46 -19.51 -4.71
C GLN A 165 -7.77 -20.23 -5.05
N SER A 166 -8.78 -20.16 -4.19
CA SER A 166 -10.08 -20.87 -4.33
C SER A 166 -11.12 -20.09 -5.13
#